data_01b5ba34cf7861671a45e4695a881561
#
_entry.id   01b5ba34cf7861671a45e4695a881561
#
_cell.length_a   1.000
_cell.length_b   1.000
_cell.length_c   1.000
_cell.angle_alpha   90.00
_cell.angle_beta   90.00
_cell.angle_gamma   90.00
#
_symmetry.space_group_name_H-M   'P 1'
#
loop_
_entity.id
_entity.type
_entity.pdbx_description
1 polymer ?
#
loop_
_entity_poly.entity_id
_entity_poly.type
_entity_poly.pdbx_seq_one_letter_code
_entity_poly.pdbx_strand_id
1 'polypeptide(L)'
;EGSITYNNLVIDNHIASQSFLYIGETNFAHDSLTLNQNIEYWLSIHNVKFNNSIKNKSVNYFFQELNLDKKFYQLSFGQKKKLQLLLLMLVNKPVWILDDPFSGLDDRTIINLNTLFEKKLENKGIIILASHQNITLNNYKTLQLT
;
A
#
# COMPACT_ATOMS: atom_id res chain seq x y z
N GLU A 1 12.70 25.65 5.40
CA GLU A 1 12.60 24.69 6.53
C GLU A 1 11.17 24.66 7.03
N GLY A 2 10.64 23.46 7.27
CA GLY A 2 9.30 23.25 7.78
C GLY A 2 9.28 22.09 8.78
N SER A 3 8.20 21.94 9.53
CA SER A 3 7.96 20.80 10.40
C SER A 3 6.65 20.11 10.01
N ILE A 4 6.63 18.79 10.15
CA ILE A 4 5.41 18.01 9.98
C ILE A 4 5.02 17.46 11.34
N THR A 5 3.74 17.60 11.67
CA THR A 5 3.20 17.09 12.93
C THR A 5 2.07 16.07 12.66
N TYR A 6 1.97 15.09 13.55
CA TYR A 6 0.88 14.12 13.60
C TYR A 6 0.37 14.05 15.04
N ASN A 7 -0.93 14.24 15.24
CA ASN A 7 -1.54 14.32 16.57
C ASN A 7 -0.83 15.32 17.50
N ASN A 8 -0.47 16.50 16.99
CA ASN A 8 0.27 17.57 17.68
C ASN A 8 1.71 17.22 18.11
N LEU A 9 2.25 16.10 17.65
CA LEU A 9 3.64 15.71 17.87
C LEU A 9 4.45 15.89 16.59
N VAL A 10 5.67 16.41 16.71
CA VAL A 10 6.60 16.44 15.58
C VAL A 10 6.95 15.01 15.18
N ILE A 11 6.87 14.72 13.89
CA ILE A 11 7.12 13.38 13.38
C ILE A 11 8.62 13.08 13.48
N ASP A 12 8.96 12.08 14.26
CA ASP A 12 10.25 11.41 14.29
C ASP A 12 10.20 10.03 13.63
N ASN A 13 11.31 9.32 13.59
CA ASN A 13 11.39 7.99 13.01
C ASN A 13 10.48 6.97 13.72
N HIS A 14 10.28 7.12 15.03
CA HIS A 14 9.41 6.23 15.79
C HIS A 14 7.94 6.45 15.43
N ILE A 15 7.47 7.69 15.49
CA ILE A 15 6.11 8.06 15.08
C ILE A 15 5.87 7.67 13.61
N ALA A 16 6.85 7.94 12.73
CA ALA A 16 6.76 7.57 11.32
C ALA A 16 6.54 6.06 11.14
N SER A 17 7.38 5.25 11.78
CA SER A 17 7.31 3.78 11.67
C SER A 17 6.01 3.19 12.24
N GLN A 18 5.43 3.80 13.27
CA GLN A 18 4.20 3.34 13.89
C GLN A 18 2.94 3.77 13.13
N SER A 19 2.96 4.98 12.55
CA SER A 19 1.75 5.64 12.08
C SER A 19 1.58 5.63 10.57
N PHE A 20 2.67 5.53 9.80
CA PHE A 20 2.62 5.71 8.36
C PHE A 20 2.96 4.43 7.60
N LEU A 21 2.22 4.19 6.52
CA LEU A 21 2.57 3.24 5.47
C LEU A 21 2.76 4.02 4.17
N TYR A 22 3.99 4.01 3.64
CA TYR A 22 4.32 4.64 2.37
C TYR A 22 4.41 3.60 1.27
N ILE A 23 3.73 3.85 0.14
CA ILE A 23 3.85 3.08 -1.09
C ILE A 23 4.20 4.07 -2.20
N GLY A 24 5.45 4.03 -2.63
CA GLY A 24 5.98 4.88 -3.68
C GLY A 24 5.75 4.33 -5.09
N GLU A 25 6.21 5.08 -6.08
CA GLU A 25 6.22 4.66 -7.47
C GLU A 25 7.19 3.49 -7.69
N THR A 26 8.37 3.57 -7.09
CA THR A 26 9.40 2.52 -7.22
C THR A 26 9.11 1.31 -6.34
N ASN A 27 9.40 0.13 -6.90
CA ASN A 27 9.27 -1.11 -6.16
C ASN A 27 10.39 -1.26 -5.12
N PHE A 28 10.01 -1.61 -3.89
CA PHE A 28 10.93 -1.92 -2.80
C PHE A 28 11.09 -3.43 -2.54
N ALA A 29 10.61 -4.25 -3.47
CA ALA A 29 10.76 -5.70 -3.41
C ALA A 29 12.10 -6.16 -3.96
N HIS A 30 12.63 -7.25 -3.41
CA HIS A 30 13.85 -7.88 -3.88
C HIS A 30 13.57 -8.78 -5.09
N ASP A 31 14.19 -8.51 -6.22
CA ASP A 31 13.99 -9.23 -7.47
C ASP A 31 14.28 -10.73 -7.36
N SER A 32 15.31 -11.10 -6.61
CA SER A 32 15.76 -12.50 -6.45
C SER A 32 14.94 -13.32 -5.44
N LEU A 33 14.12 -12.67 -4.63
CA LEU A 33 13.24 -13.35 -3.69
C LEU A 33 11.95 -13.80 -4.35
N THR A 34 11.33 -14.85 -3.82
CA THR A 34 9.97 -15.22 -4.22
C THR A 34 8.96 -14.18 -3.71
N LEU A 35 7.75 -14.21 -4.25
CA LEU A 35 6.69 -13.32 -3.80
C LEU A 35 6.36 -13.57 -2.33
N ASN A 36 6.33 -14.85 -1.94
CA ASN A 36 6.11 -15.22 -0.53
C ASN A 36 7.23 -14.66 0.37
N GLN A 37 8.48 -14.81 -0.02
CA GLN A 37 9.62 -14.29 0.73
C GLN A 37 9.59 -12.75 0.85
N ASN A 38 9.21 -12.04 -0.22
CA ASN A 38 9.04 -10.58 -0.16
C ASN A 38 7.92 -10.18 0.82
N ILE A 39 6.78 -10.87 0.80
CA ILE A 39 5.67 -10.60 1.73
C ILE A 39 6.13 -10.85 3.17
N GLU A 40 6.78 -11.96 3.45
CA GLU A 40 7.29 -12.28 4.79
C GLU A 40 8.31 -11.25 5.28
N TYR A 41 9.21 -10.81 4.40
CA TYR A 41 10.19 -9.77 4.70
C TYR A 41 9.49 -8.45 5.07
N TRP A 42 8.50 -8.01 4.29
CA TRP A 42 7.75 -6.78 4.58
C TRP A 42 6.97 -6.86 5.90
N LEU A 43 6.34 -8.00 6.17
CA LEU A 43 5.64 -8.21 7.45
C LEU A 43 6.60 -8.12 8.62
N SER A 44 7.82 -8.67 8.48
CA SER A 44 8.84 -8.62 9.54
C SER A 44 9.31 -7.19 9.82
N ILE A 45 9.54 -6.36 8.76
CA ILE A 45 9.91 -4.94 8.93
C ILE A 45 8.82 -4.17 9.69
N HIS A 46 7.56 -4.47 9.42
CA HIS A 46 6.44 -3.80 10.08
C HIS A 46 6.03 -4.43 11.42
N ASN A 47 6.78 -5.41 11.92
CA ASN A 47 6.48 -6.17 13.14
C ASN A 47 5.07 -6.82 13.13
N VAL A 48 4.61 -7.24 11.95
CA VAL A 48 3.33 -7.94 11.78
C VAL A 48 3.55 -9.44 11.87
N LYS A 49 2.82 -10.11 12.78
CA LYS A 49 2.86 -11.56 12.85
C LYS A 49 2.30 -12.18 11.57
N PHE A 50 3.05 -13.13 11.03
CA PHE A 50 2.64 -13.86 9.84
C PHE A 50 1.33 -14.64 10.07
N ASN A 51 0.37 -14.45 9.14
CA ASN A 51 -0.91 -15.16 9.17
C ASN A 51 -1.30 -15.58 7.75
N ASN A 52 -1.27 -16.88 7.50
CA ASN A 52 -1.58 -17.44 6.18
C ASN A 52 -3.00 -17.11 5.71
N SER A 53 -3.99 -17.09 6.59
CA SER A 53 -5.37 -16.79 6.22
C SER A 53 -5.50 -15.34 5.73
N ILE A 54 -4.92 -14.38 6.46
CA ILE A 54 -4.93 -12.97 6.08
C ILE A 54 -4.14 -12.77 4.78
N LYS A 55 -2.96 -13.38 4.66
CA LYS A 55 -2.15 -13.34 3.44
C LYS A 55 -2.94 -13.82 2.22
N ASN A 56 -3.52 -15.01 2.29
CA ASN A 56 -4.26 -15.61 1.18
C ASN A 56 -5.48 -14.75 0.81
N LYS A 57 -6.21 -14.21 1.80
CA LYS A 57 -7.31 -13.28 1.55
C LYS A 57 -6.85 -12.03 0.81
N SER A 58 -5.72 -11.45 1.21
CA SER A 58 -5.15 -10.25 0.58
C SER A 58 -4.67 -10.53 -0.84
N VAL A 59 -4.01 -11.68 -1.06
CA VAL A 59 -3.59 -12.11 -2.40
C VAL A 59 -4.80 -12.26 -3.32
N ASN A 60 -5.83 -12.99 -2.89
CA ASN A 60 -7.04 -13.21 -3.68
C ASN A 60 -7.85 -11.93 -3.96
N TYR A 61 -7.65 -10.90 -3.14
CA TYR A 61 -8.30 -9.61 -3.34
C TYR A 61 -7.76 -8.87 -4.57
N PHE A 62 -6.45 -8.93 -4.80
CA PHE A 62 -5.79 -8.23 -5.90
C PHE A 62 -5.47 -9.13 -7.10
N PHE A 63 -5.40 -10.46 -6.89
CA PHE A 63 -5.07 -11.43 -7.92
C PHE A 63 -6.14 -12.52 -8.00
N GLN A 64 -6.45 -13.00 -9.20
CA GLN A 64 -7.29 -14.19 -9.38
C GLN A 64 -6.51 -15.46 -9.07
N GLU A 65 -5.31 -15.55 -9.67
CA GLU A 65 -4.35 -16.62 -9.44
C GLU A 65 -2.95 -16.01 -9.37
N LEU A 66 -2.23 -16.31 -8.31
CA LEU A 66 -0.86 -15.89 -8.13
C LEU A 66 -0.04 -17.03 -7.54
N ASN A 67 0.93 -17.52 -8.32
CA ASN A 67 1.93 -18.45 -7.77
C ASN A 67 2.94 -17.66 -6.94
N LEU A 68 2.89 -17.83 -5.63
CA LEU A 68 3.76 -17.14 -4.67
C LEU A 68 5.22 -17.62 -4.69
N ASP A 69 5.51 -18.76 -5.34
CA ASP A 69 6.89 -19.27 -5.49
C ASP A 69 7.62 -18.62 -6.68
N LYS A 70 6.93 -17.85 -7.52
CA LYS A 70 7.58 -17.05 -8.56
C LYS A 70 8.51 -16.03 -7.93
N LYS A 71 9.60 -15.73 -8.65
CA LYS A 71 10.50 -14.62 -8.30
C LYS A 71 9.90 -13.28 -8.71
N PHE A 72 10.20 -12.23 -7.95
CA PHE A 72 9.60 -10.91 -8.19
C PHE A 72 9.94 -10.35 -9.59
N TYR A 73 11.14 -10.57 -10.10
CA TYR A 73 11.52 -10.12 -11.45
C TYR A 73 10.66 -10.71 -12.57
N GLN A 74 9.98 -11.84 -12.34
CA GLN A 74 9.12 -12.51 -13.32
C GLN A 74 7.73 -11.86 -13.46
N LEU A 75 7.39 -10.90 -12.59
CA LEU A 75 6.12 -10.21 -12.62
C LEU A 75 6.11 -9.10 -13.67
N SER A 76 4.94 -8.89 -14.30
CA SER A 76 4.66 -7.67 -15.07
C SER A 76 4.65 -6.44 -14.16
N PHE A 77 4.75 -5.24 -14.75
CA PHE A 77 4.69 -3.98 -14.01
C PHE A 77 3.42 -3.89 -13.14
N GLY A 78 2.24 -4.14 -13.71
CA GLY A 78 0.97 -4.10 -12.97
C GLY A 78 0.92 -5.15 -11.86
N GLN A 79 1.46 -6.37 -12.06
CA GLN A 79 1.55 -7.38 -11.02
C GLN A 79 2.48 -6.96 -9.88
N LYS A 80 3.60 -6.32 -10.19
CA LYS A 80 4.51 -5.74 -9.20
C LYS A 80 3.81 -4.69 -8.35
N LYS A 81 3.05 -3.79 -8.98
CA LYS A 81 2.26 -2.76 -8.28
C LYS A 81 1.21 -3.40 -7.38
N LYS A 82 0.43 -4.37 -7.90
CA LYS A 82 -0.55 -5.12 -7.09
C LYS A 82 0.08 -5.78 -5.86
N LEU A 83 1.29 -6.34 -6.00
CA LEU A 83 1.99 -6.97 -4.88
C LEU A 83 2.32 -5.95 -3.78
N GLN A 84 2.76 -4.74 -4.14
CA GLN A 84 2.99 -3.68 -3.16
C GLN A 84 1.69 -3.26 -2.44
N LEU A 85 0.59 -3.18 -3.18
CA LEU A 85 -0.71 -2.81 -2.62
C LEU A 85 -1.26 -3.82 -1.61
N LEU A 86 -0.75 -5.07 -1.59
CA LEU A 86 -1.08 -6.03 -0.53
C LEU A 86 -0.76 -5.49 0.86
N LEU A 87 0.26 -4.64 0.99
CA LEU A 87 0.64 -4.06 2.29
C LEU A 87 -0.48 -3.23 2.90
N LEU A 88 -1.35 -2.61 2.10
CA LEU A 88 -2.53 -1.88 2.59
C LEU A 88 -3.50 -2.78 3.38
N MET A 89 -3.52 -4.07 3.06
CA MET A 89 -4.34 -5.05 3.76
C MET A 89 -3.59 -5.79 4.88
N LEU A 90 -2.28 -5.94 4.72
CA LEU A 90 -1.45 -6.73 5.62
C LEU A 90 -0.91 -5.91 6.78
N VAL A 91 -0.72 -4.61 6.59
CA VAL A 91 -0.08 -3.71 7.56
C VAL A 91 -1.08 -2.66 8.03
N ASN A 92 -1.50 -2.77 9.28
CA ASN A 92 -2.46 -1.81 9.85
C ASN A 92 -1.74 -0.55 10.36
N LYS A 93 -1.67 0.49 9.52
CA LYS A 93 -1.17 1.82 9.89
C LYS A 93 -2.27 2.86 9.74
N PRO A 94 -2.41 3.85 10.65
CA PRO A 94 -3.48 4.85 10.59
C PRO A 94 -3.41 5.74 9.34
N VAL A 95 -2.22 6.04 8.84
CA VAL A 95 -2.01 6.93 7.69
C VAL A 95 -1.37 6.17 6.53
N TRP A 96 -1.97 6.25 5.36
CA TRP A 96 -1.39 5.78 4.11
C TRP A 96 -0.91 6.96 3.28
N ILE A 97 0.32 6.86 2.76
CA ILE A 97 0.92 7.82 1.82
C ILE A 97 1.20 7.05 0.53
N LEU A 98 0.54 7.43 -0.54
CA LEU A 98 0.52 6.68 -1.79
C LEU A 98 0.94 7.58 -2.95
N ASP A 99 1.94 7.14 -3.70
CA ASP A 99 2.44 7.83 -4.87
C ASP A 99 2.06 7.05 -6.12
N ASP A 100 1.19 7.66 -6.94
CA ASP A 100 0.58 7.13 -8.14
C ASP A 100 0.14 5.65 -8.04
N PRO A 101 -0.75 5.31 -7.07
CA PRO A 101 -1.09 3.93 -6.76
C PRO A 101 -1.92 3.25 -7.86
N PHE A 102 -2.52 3.99 -8.79
CA PHE A 102 -3.36 3.46 -9.85
C PHE A 102 -2.59 3.10 -11.13
N SER A 103 -1.33 3.53 -11.23
CA SER A 103 -0.51 3.33 -12.42
C SER A 103 -0.35 1.85 -12.79
N GLY A 104 -0.66 1.50 -14.02
CA GLY A 104 -0.51 0.13 -14.56
C GLY A 104 -1.49 -0.91 -14.01
N LEU A 105 -2.54 -0.48 -13.31
CA LEU A 105 -3.59 -1.37 -12.81
C LEU A 105 -4.71 -1.57 -13.84
N ASP A 106 -5.32 -2.74 -13.81
CA ASP A 106 -6.57 -3.00 -14.52
C ASP A 106 -7.79 -2.45 -13.76
N ASP A 107 -8.91 -2.27 -14.47
CA ASP A 107 -10.14 -1.69 -13.94
C ASP A 107 -10.65 -2.39 -12.68
N ARG A 108 -10.58 -3.72 -12.64
CA ARG A 108 -10.99 -4.50 -11.47
C ARG A 108 -10.14 -4.16 -10.24
N THR A 109 -8.84 -4.04 -10.44
CA THR A 109 -7.91 -3.70 -9.35
C THR A 109 -8.15 -2.27 -8.87
N ILE A 110 -8.45 -1.33 -9.78
CA ILE A 110 -8.81 0.06 -9.44
C ILE A 110 -10.07 0.08 -8.58
N ILE A 111 -11.12 -0.66 -8.95
CA ILE A 111 -12.36 -0.78 -8.17
C ILE A 111 -12.07 -1.34 -6.77
N ASN A 112 -11.28 -2.42 -6.71
CA ASN A 112 -10.89 -3.02 -5.43
C ASN A 112 -10.10 -2.05 -4.55
N LEU A 113 -9.18 -1.29 -5.14
CA LEU A 113 -8.38 -0.30 -4.42
C LEU A 113 -9.25 0.84 -3.88
N ASN A 114 -10.18 1.37 -4.68
CA ASN A 114 -11.13 2.39 -4.23
C ASN A 114 -12.00 1.88 -3.06
N THR A 115 -12.51 0.65 -3.16
CA THR A 115 -13.26 0.03 -2.06
C THR A 115 -12.41 -0.11 -0.79
N LEU A 116 -11.11 -0.40 -0.94
CA LEU A 116 -10.19 -0.46 0.19
C LEU A 116 -9.95 0.92 0.81
N PHE A 117 -9.88 1.97 -0.02
CA PHE A 117 -9.77 3.35 0.44
C PHE A 117 -11.01 3.80 1.22
N GLU A 118 -12.21 3.51 0.71
CA GLU A 118 -13.47 3.80 1.42
C GLU A 118 -13.48 3.16 2.80
N LYS A 119 -13.18 1.86 2.90
CA LYS A 119 -13.07 1.16 4.19
C LYS A 119 -12.03 1.77 5.12
N LYS A 120 -10.91 2.24 4.58
CA LYS A 120 -9.89 2.93 5.37
C LYS A 120 -10.42 4.22 5.97
N LEU A 121 -11.12 5.03 5.17
CA LEU A 121 -11.71 6.30 5.60
C LEU A 121 -12.86 6.10 6.59
N GLU A 122 -13.74 5.10 6.37
CA GLU A 122 -14.79 4.71 7.31
C GLU A 122 -14.25 4.37 8.70
N ASN A 123 -13.08 3.73 8.74
CA ASN A 123 -12.36 3.41 9.98
C ASN A 123 -11.50 4.59 10.51
N LYS A 124 -11.81 5.83 10.10
CA LYS A 124 -11.12 7.06 10.52
C LYS A 124 -9.62 7.09 10.19
N GLY A 125 -9.20 6.31 9.19
CA GLY A 125 -7.85 6.39 8.65
C GLY A 125 -7.66 7.61 7.77
N ILE A 126 -6.40 7.93 7.50
CA ILE A 126 -6.02 9.05 6.64
C ILE A 126 -5.34 8.48 5.39
N ILE A 127 -5.67 9.04 4.23
CA ILE A 127 -4.99 8.73 2.97
C ILE A 127 -4.46 10.03 2.38
N ILE A 128 -3.16 10.07 2.13
CA ILE A 128 -2.47 11.13 1.38
C ILE A 128 -2.09 10.52 0.05
N LEU A 129 -2.57 11.08 -1.04
CA LEU A 129 -2.49 10.51 -2.36
C LEU A 129 -1.94 11.52 -3.36
N ALA A 130 -0.83 11.18 -4.02
CA ALA A 130 -0.39 11.84 -5.24
C ALA A 130 -0.84 10.99 -6.44
N SER A 131 -1.53 11.58 -7.41
CA SER A 131 -1.98 10.86 -8.60
C SER A 131 -2.19 11.80 -9.78
N HIS A 132 -1.87 11.32 -10.97
CA HIS A 132 -2.22 11.97 -12.24
C HIS A 132 -3.60 11.54 -12.75
N GLN A 133 -4.26 10.59 -12.11
CA GLN A 133 -5.58 10.08 -12.48
C GLN A 133 -6.69 10.74 -11.67
N ASN A 134 -7.87 10.81 -12.25
CA ASN A 134 -9.05 11.29 -11.54
C ASN A 134 -9.45 10.30 -10.44
N ILE A 135 -9.60 10.84 -9.23
CA ILE A 135 -9.99 10.07 -8.05
C ILE A 135 -11.51 10.08 -7.95
N THR A 136 -12.10 8.90 -7.78
CA THR A 136 -13.57 8.75 -7.65
C THR A 136 -14.06 8.74 -6.20
N LEU A 137 -13.17 9.05 -5.24
CA LEU A 137 -13.53 9.12 -3.82
C LEU A 137 -14.37 10.35 -3.52
N ASN A 138 -15.36 10.20 -2.65
CA ASN A 138 -16.15 11.31 -2.13
C ASN A 138 -15.41 12.02 -0.99
N ASN A 139 -15.58 13.35 -0.89
CA ASN A 139 -15.09 14.16 0.25
C ASN A 139 -13.55 14.17 0.44
N TYR A 140 -12.77 14.37 -0.61
CA TYR A 140 -11.34 14.63 -0.49
C TYR A 140 -11.02 16.13 -0.61
N LYS A 141 -9.86 16.52 -0.08
CA LYS A 141 -9.30 17.86 -0.25
C LYS A 141 -8.11 17.77 -1.18
N THR A 142 -8.06 18.66 -2.17
CA THR A 142 -6.90 18.80 -3.04
C THR A 142 -5.94 19.81 -2.46
N LEU A 143 -4.66 19.46 -2.40
CA LEU A 143 -3.55 20.35 -2.06
C LEU A 143 -2.68 20.50 -3.31
N GLN A 144 -2.59 21.73 -3.82
CA GLN A 144 -1.69 22.04 -4.92
C GLN A 144 -0.35 22.51 -4.33
N LEU A 145 0.71 21.80 -4.67
CA LEU A 145 2.07 22.21 -4.33
C LEU A 145 2.58 23.16 -5.41
N THR A 146 2.97 24.36 -5.04
CA THR A 146 3.55 25.41 -5.91
C THR A 146 5.05 25.44 -5.74
#